data_b809077d90ae6c2b92533551bb7b2d3a
#
_entry.id   b809077d90ae6c2b92533551bb7b2d3a
#
_cell.length_a   1.000
_cell.length_b   1.000
_cell.length_c   1.000
_cell.angle_alpha   90.00
_cell.angle_beta   90.00
_cell.angle_gamma   90.00
#
_symmetry.space_group_name_H-M   'P 1'
#
loop_
_entity.id
_entity.type
_entity.pdbx_description
1 polymer ?
#
loop_
_entity_poly.entity_id
_entity_poly.type
_entity_poly.pdbx_seq_one_letter_code
_entity_poly.pdbx_strand_id
1 'polypeptide(L)'
;MNSSRSLRLTAFLLVTAGVVLLGAGCSNPFVTKYKVLVDAIAAPGVVKPSGQSYRLVAKRSVISQVPVQVPVIAACVNAALSGQGMFEAPANAPSELFIEVSYGMESSPRVDPSTRETFLQLSARSHPDKSMDRATGPELWDVRVAVLGVGGQLEQAMPLLSSVAANYLATDTRLETQMEVPQNSPMISAVRESALKTLESKAAAAKAAAAPPPLAPPPTAAATR
;
A
#
# COMPACT_ATOMS: atom_id res chain seq x y z
N MET A 1 -36.04 -10.56 57.82
CA MET A 1 -34.80 -9.84 57.53
C MET A 1 -34.15 -10.32 56.22
N ASN A 2 -34.77 -10.08 55.05
CA ASN A 2 -34.21 -10.53 53.75
C ASN A 2 -34.44 -9.52 52.61
N SER A 3 -34.84 -8.28 52.91
CA SER A 3 -35.19 -7.28 51.87
C SER A 3 -34.02 -6.52 51.30
N SER A 4 -32.88 -6.46 52.00
CA SER A 4 -31.74 -5.60 51.54
C SER A 4 -30.78 -6.28 50.56
N ARG A 5 -30.86 -7.60 50.40
CA ARG A 5 -29.99 -8.33 49.43
C ARG A 5 -30.51 -8.30 48.00
N SER A 6 -31.85 -8.27 47.82
CA SER A 6 -32.43 -8.19 46.46
C SER A 6 -32.23 -6.84 45.81
N LEU A 7 -32.19 -5.75 46.58
CA LEU A 7 -32.01 -4.40 46.04
C LEU A 7 -30.59 -4.16 45.50
N ARG A 8 -29.60 -4.81 46.10
CA ARG A 8 -28.18 -4.68 45.62
C ARG A 8 -27.91 -5.48 44.36
N LEU A 9 -28.63 -6.64 44.20
CA LEU A 9 -28.48 -7.47 43.01
C LEU A 9 -29.08 -6.82 41.75
N THR A 10 -30.24 -6.16 41.92
CA THR A 10 -30.90 -5.43 40.80
C THR A 10 -30.12 -4.18 40.40
N ALA A 11 -29.49 -3.46 41.33
CA ALA A 11 -28.64 -2.31 41.01
C ALA A 11 -27.36 -2.72 40.23
N PHE A 12 -26.79 -3.88 40.58
CA PHE A 12 -25.58 -4.36 39.87
C PHE A 12 -25.90 -4.84 38.46
N LEU A 13 -27.06 -5.45 38.22
CA LEU A 13 -27.52 -5.90 36.90
C LEU A 13 -27.84 -4.72 35.96
N LEU A 14 -28.38 -3.63 36.49
CA LEU A 14 -28.66 -2.41 35.72
C LEU A 14 -27.38 -1.66 35.29
N VAL A 15 -26.34 -1.64 36.15
CA VAL A 15 -25.05 -1.01 35.81
C VAL A 15 -24.29 -1.81 34.76
N THR A 16 -24.32 -3.15 34.83
CA THR A 16 -23.67 -3.99 33.82
C THR A 16 -24.36 -3.94 32.46
N ALA A 17 -25.71 -3.85 32.42
CA ALA A 17 -26.43 -3.67 31.15
C ALA A 17 -26.16 -2.30 30.50
N GLY A 18 -25.98 -1.25 31.28
CA GLY A 18 -25.65 0.08 30.78
C GLY A 18 -24.26 0.18 30.13
N VAL A 19 -23.28 -0.56 30.66
CA VAL A 19 -21.89 -0.54 30.12
C VAL A 19 -21.78 -1.31 28.81
N VAL A 20 -22.58 -2.38 28.63
CA VAL A 20 -22.58 -3.16 27.37
C VAL A 20 -23.23 -2.37 26.21
N LEU A 21 -24.19 -1.51 26.48
CA LEU A 21 -24.83 -0.68 25.45
C LEU A 21 -23.96 0.50 24.97
N LEU A 22 -22.99 0.94 25.76
CA LEU A 22 -22.04 2.00 25.37
C LEU A 22 -20.88 1.47 24.50
N GLY A 23 -20.70 0.15 24.43
CA GLY A 23 -19.66 -0.50 23.61
C GLY A 23 -20.11 -0.86 22.18
N ALA A 24 -21.37 -0.67 21.82
CA ALA A 24 -21.81 -0.74 20.43
C ALA A 24 -21.30 0.50 19.71
N GLY A 25 -20.07 0.41 19.21
CA GLY A 25 -19.42 1.47 18.46
C GLY A 25 -20.36 1.98 17.38
N CYS A 26 -20.81 3.23 17.53
CA CYS A 26 -21.54 3.93 16.48
C CYS A 26 -20.69 3.89 15.22
N SER A 27 -20.94 2.94 14.34
CA SER A 27 -20.45 3.03 12.96
C SER A 27 -21.07 4.31 12.40
N ASN A 28 -20.21 5.32 12.20
CA ASN A 28 -20.64 6.63 11.73
C ASN A 28 -21.30 6.44 10.35
N PRO A 29 -22.64 6.60 10.20
CA PRO A 29 -23.36 6.26 8.96
C PRO A 29 -22.96 7.18 7.79
N PHE A 30 -22.16 8.22 8.04
CA PHE A 30 -21.70 9.21 7.05
C PHE A 30 -20.29 8.95 6.52
N VAL A 31 -19.64 7.83 6.89
CA VAL A 31 -18.32 7.54 6.33
C VAL A 31 -18.49 7.01 4.91
N THR A 32 -18.01 7.80 3.95
CA THR A 32 -17.93 7.37 2.55
C THR A 32 -17.06 6.11 2.44
N LYS A 33 -17.57 5.11 1.71
CA LYS A 33 -16.86 3.85 1.48
C LYS A 33 -16.49 3.72 0.01
N TYR A 34 -15.32 3.19 -0.24
CA TYR A 34 -14.90 2.76 -1.56
C TYR A 34 -15.39 1.34 -1.82
N LYS A 35 -15.96 1.10 -3.01
CA LYS A 35 -16.20 -0.24 -3.52
C LYS A 35 -14.95 -0.71 -4.24
N VAL A 36 -14.31 -1.73 -3.69
CA VAL A 36 -13.04 -2.24 -4.18
C VAL A 36 -13.24 -3.67 -4.65
N LEU A 37 -12.73 -3.98 -5.82
CA LEU A 37 -12.68 -5.32 -6.39
C LEU A 37 -11.28 -5.87 -6.18
N VAL A 38 -11.17 -7.10 -5.72
CA VAL A 38 -9.91 -7.79 -5.49
C VAL A 38 -9.93 -9.12 -6.21
N ASP A 39 -8.94 -9.34 -7.05
CA ASP A 39 -8.65 -10.61 -7.68
C ASP A 39 -7.21 -10.98 -7.32
N ALA A 40 -7.03 -12.09 -6.63
CA ALA A 40 -5.74 -12.52 -6.15
C ALA A 40 -5.55 -14.02 -6.40
N ILE A 41 -4.41 -14.37 -6.94
CA ILE A 41 -4.01 -15.73 -7.26
C ILE A 41 -2.65 -15.99 -6.62
N ALA A 42 -2.48 -17.15 -6.00
CA ALA A 42 -1.20 -17.60 -5.47
C ALA A 42 -0.86 -19.01 -5.95
N ALA A 43 0.40 -19.24 -6.26
CA ALA A 43 0.87 -20.58 -6.59
C ALA A 43 0.76 -21.49 -5.36
N PRO A 44 0.48 -22.78 -5.55
CA PRO A 44 0.34 -23.73 -4.44
C PRO A 44 1.57 -23.73 -3.52
N GLY A 45 1.34 -23.64 -2.21
CA GLY A 45 2.41 -23.68 -1.21
C GLY A 45 3.14 -22.36 -0.99
N VAL A 46 2.77 -21.30 -1.68
CA VAL A 46 3.34 -19.96 -1.43
C VAL A 46 2.80 -19.42 -0.11
N VAL A 47 3.72 -19.04 0.76
CA VAL A 47 3.40 -18.44 2.06
C VAL A 47 3.45 -16.93 1.94
N LYS A 48 2.64 -16.24 2.74
CA LYS A 48 2.64 -14.77 2.78
C LYS A 48 4.07 -14.25 3.02
N PRO A 49 4.60 -13.40 2.13
CA PRO A 49 5.97 -12.93 2.23
C PRO A 49 6.14 -12.03 3.46
N SER A 50 7.10 -12.37 4.30
CA SER A 50 7.52 -11.55 5.43
C SER A 50 9.03 -11.69 5.58
N GLY A 51 9.74 -10.59 5.77
CA GLY A 51 11.20 -10.58 5.83
C GLY A 51 11.89 -10.79 4.47
N GLN A 52 11.14 -10.86 3.38
CA GLN A 52 11.70 -11.02 2.04
C GLN A 52 12.06 -9.68 1.39
N SER A 53 13.19 -9.70 0.69
CA SER A 53 13.62 -8.56 -0.11
C SER A 53 12.99 -8.59 -1.50
N TYR A 54 12.63 -7.41 -2.00
CA TYR A 54 12.06 -7.30 -3.35
C TYR A 54 12.65 -6.13 -4.13
N ARG A 55 12.42 -6.14 -5.43
CA ARG A 55 12.66 -5.01 -6.33
C ARG A 55 11.40 -4.72 -7.13
N LEU A 56 10.97 -3.44 -7.14
CA LEU A 56 9.87 -3.01 -7.97
C LEU A 56 10.30 -2.83 -9.41
N VAL A 57 9.52 -3.40 -10.34
CA VAL A 57 9.69 -3.25 -11.78
C VAL A 57 8.38 -2.72 -12.36
N ALA A 58 8.44 -1.57 -13.02
CA ALA A 58 7.25 -1.03 -13.67
C ALA A 58 6.94 -1.82 -14.95
N LYS A 59 5.76 -2.42 -15.01
CA LYS A 59 5.23 -2.98 -16.25
C LYS A 59 4.62 -1.85 -17.06
N ARG A 60 5.04 -1.68 -18.33
CA ARG A 60 4.44 -0.68 -19.21
C ARG A 60 2.98 -1.08 -19.45
N SER A 61 2.05 -0.30 -18.88
CA SER A 61 0.64 -0.40 -19.24
C SER A 61 0.46 0.10 -20.67
N VAL A 62 -0.03 -0.78 -21.55
CA VAL A 62 -0.33 -0.44 -22.96
C VAL A 62 -1.53 0.50 -23.05
N ILE A 63 -2.36 0.58 -22.01
CA ILE A 63 -3.68 1.22 -22.03
C ILE A 63 -3.64 2.65 -21.49
N SER A 64 -2.70 3.01 -20.64
CA SER A 64 -2.63 4.34 -20.03
C SER A 64 -1.61 5.23 -20.72
N GLN A 65 -2.10 6.17 -21.52
CA GLN A 65 -1.28 7.26 -22.10
C GLN A 65 -1.03 8.40 -21.11
N VAL A 66 -1.52 8.29 -19.87
CA VAL A 66 -1.34 9.33 -18.86
C VAL A 66 0.06 9.21 -18.27
N PRO A 67 0.86 10.28 -18.30
CA PRO A 67 2.17 10.30 -17.64
C PRO A 67 1.94 10.23 -16.13
N VAL A 68 2.03 9.04 -15.57
CA VAL A 68 1.90 8.84 -14.13
C VAL A 68 3.24 9.12 -13.48
N GLN A 69 3.23 9.81 -12.36
CA GLN A 69 4.43 10.05 -11.57
C GLN A 69 4.83 8.72 -10.91
N VAL A 70 5.63 7.94 -11.60
CA VAL A 70 6.18 6.65 -11.13
C VAL A 70 6.69 6.70 -9.67
N PRO A 71 7.36 7.78 -9.20
CA PRO A 71 7.81 7.88 -7.81
C PRO A 71 6.70 7.79 -6.77
N VAL A 72 5.53 8.38 -7.03
CA VAL A 72 4.39 8.37 -6.07
C VAL A 72 3.84 6.96 -5.94
N ILE A 73 3.68 6.25 -7.06
CA ILE A 73 3.17 4.88 -7.07
C ILE A 73 4.15 3.95 -6.36
N ALA A 74 5.43 4.03 -6.70
CA ALA A 74 6.48 3.25 -6.05
C ALA A 74 6.51 3.52 -4.53
N ALA A 75 6.35 4.78 -4.10
CA ALA A 75 6.33 5.13 -2.68
C ALA A 75 5.12 4.50 -1.95
N CYS A 76 3.92 4.54 -2.56
CA CYS A 76 2.72 3.92 -1.98
C CYS A 76 2.85 2.39 -1.90
N VAL A 77 3.33 1.74 -2.97
CA VAL A 77 3.55 0.30 -3.00
C VAL A 77 4.60 -0.11 -1.97
N ASN A 78 5.75 0.59 -1.92
CA ASN A 78 6.80 0.32 -0.94
C ASN A 78 6.30 0.50 0.50
N ALA A 79 5.53 1.55 0.77
CA ALA A 79 4.94 1.76 2.09
C ALA A 79 4.01 0.62 2.50
N ALA A 80 3.17 0.15 1.57
CA ALA A 80 2.23 -0.94 1.81
C ALA A 80 2.94 -2.29 2.02
N LEU A 81 3.93 -2.62 1.19
CA LEU A 81 4.73 -3.84 1.29
C LEU A 81 5.58 -3.85 2.58
N SER A 82 6.16 -2.71 2.94
CA SER A 82 6.89 -2.54 4.20
C SER A 82 5.99 -2.79 5.41
N GLY A 83 4.72 -2.38 5.36
CA GLY A 83 3.72 -2.70 6.38
C GLY A 83 3.44 -4.20 6.52
N GLN A 84 3.78 -5.02 5.53
CA GLN A 84 3.71 -6.50 5.57
C GLN A 84 5.05 -7.14 5.97
N GLY A 85 6.04 -6.34 6.35
CA GLY A 85 7.37 -6.83 6.75
C GLY A 85 8.31 -7.15 5.59
N MET A 86 8.00 -6.71 4.37
CA MET A 86 8.90 -6.81 3.22
C MET A 86 9.78 -5.56 3.12
N PHE A 87 10.90 -5.65 2.42
CA PHE A 87 11.79 -4.50 2.24
C PHE A 87 12.37 -4.43 0.82
N GLU A 88 12.49 -3.22 0.30
CA GLU A 88 13.09 -2.98 -1.01
C GLU A 88 14.59 -3.24 -0.95
N ALA A 89 15.09 -4.09 -1.86
CA ALA A 89 16.52 -4.37 -1.94
C ALA A 89 17.29 -3.12 -2.39
N PRO A 90 18.47 -2.84 -1.80
CA PRO A 90 19.37 -1.80 -2.29
C PRO A 90 19.67 -1.96 -3.77
N ALA A 91 19.92 -0.83 -4.48
CA ALA A 91 20.11 -0.84 -5.93
C ALA A 91 21.25 -1.77 -6.42
N ASN A 92 22.26 -1.98 -5.58
CA ASN A 92 23.43 -2.80 -5.85
C ASN A 92 23.40 -4.19 -5.20
N ALA A 93 22.26 -4.57 -4.59
CA ALA A 93 22.11 -5.89 -3.97
C ALA A 93 21.06 -6.72 -4.73
N PRO A 94 21.24 -8.06 -4.82
CA PRO A 94 20.21 -8.93 -5.37
C PRO A 94 18.97 -8.92 -4.49
N SER A 95 17.79 -9.03 -5.11
CA SER A 95 16.52 -9.22 -4.41
C SER A 95 16.07 -10.68 -4.51
N GLU A 96 15.24 -11.13 -3.56
CA GLU A 96 14.64 -12.46 -3.59
C GLU A 96 13.44 -12.52 -4.53
N LEU A 97 12.76 -11.37 -4.67
CA LEU A 97 11.58 -11.23 -5.51
C LEU A 97 11.71 -10.05 -6.47
N PHE A 98 11.16 -10.22 -7.66
CA PHE A 98 10.76 -9.11 -8.51
C PHE A 98 9.25 -8.93 -8.41
N ILE A 99 8.82 -7.69 -8.18
CA ILE A 99 7.40 -7.33 -8.16
C ILE A 99 7.14 -6.40 -9.33
N GLU A 100 6.46 -6.92 -10.35
CA GLU A 100 5.98 -6.15 -11.48
C GLU A 100 4.76 -5.33 -11.05
N VAL A 101 4.80 -4.04 -11.29
CA VAL A 101 3.72 -3.10 -10.97
C VAL A 101 3.04 -2.65 -12.24
N SER A 102 1.77 -2.98 -12.39
CA SER A 102 0.87 -2.45 -13.42
C SER A 102 -0.19 -1.58 -12.77
N TYR A 103 -0.53 -0.48 -13.39
CA TYR A 103 -1.53 0.45 -12.89
C TYR A 103 -2.15 1.24 -14.03
N GLY A 104 -3.34 1.75 -13.82
CA GLY A 104 -4.01 2.55 -14.84
C GLY A 104 -5.48 2.80 -14.53
N MET A 105 -6.14 3.32 -15.55
CA MET A 105 -7.60 3.48 -15.60
C MET A 105 -8.11 2.79 -16.85
N GLU A 106 -9.13 1.96 -16.69
CA GLU A 106 -9.78 1.27 -17.81
C GLU A 106 -11.30 1.36 -17.69
N SER A 107 -12.01 1.08 -18.78
CA SER A 107 -13.45 0.94 -18.73
C SER A 107 -13.79 -0.37 -18.03
N SER A 108 -14.74 -0.33 -17.08
CA SER A 108 -15.18 -1.54 -16.40
C SER A 108 -16.16 -2.30 -17.28
N PRO A 109 -15.77 -3.44 -17.87
CA PRO A 109 -16.68 -4.23 -18.67
C PRO A 109 -17.79 -4.90 -17.85
N ARG A 110 -17.68 -4.84 -16.52
CA ARG A 110 -18.51 -5.60 -15.58
C ARG A 110 -19.70 -4.83 -15.04
N VAL A 111 -19.62 -3.50 -15.04
CA VAL A 111 -20.68 -2.65 -14.47
C VAL A 111 -21.40 -1.88 -15.59
N ASP A 112 -20.67 -1.10 -16.33
CA ASP A 112 -21.13 -0.30 -17.44
C ASP A 112 -19.87 0.16 -18.22
N PRO A 113 -19.85 0.11 -19.56
CA PRO A 113 -18.74 0.61 -20.36
C PRO A 113 -18.40 2.08 -20.13
N SER A 114 -19.34 2.87 -19.61
CA SER A 114 -19.11 4.27 -19.21
C SER A 114 -18.44 4.41 -17.85
N THR A 115 -18.48 3.38 -17.00
CA THR A 115 -17.84 3.39 -15.68
C THR A 115 -16.36 3.10 -15.82
N ARG A 116 -15.54 3.98 -15.31
CA ARG A 116 -14.09 3.78 -15.24
C ARG A 116 -13.70 3.15 -13.92
N GLU A 117 -12.80 2.21 -13.99
CA GLU A 117 -12.11 1.66 -12.83
C GLU A 117 -10.65 2.09 -12.82
N THR A 118 -10.16 2.42 -11.63
CA THR A 118 -8.75 2.68 -11.39
C THR A 118 -8.17 1.44 -10.73
N PHE A 119 -7.08 0.89 -11.28
CA PHE A 119 -6.52 -0.37 -10.82
C PHE A 119 -5.03 -0.28 -10.49
N LEU A 120 -4.61 -1.19 -9.62
CA LEU A 120 -3.23 -1.55 -9.32
C LEU A 120 -3.13 -3.08 -9.39
N GLN A 121 -2.13 -3.58 -10.10
CA GLN A 121 -1.79 -5.01 -10.13
C GLN A 121 -0.33 -5.18 -9.73
N LEU A 122 -0.09 -6.10 -8.83
CA LEU A 122 1.22 -6.51 -8.35
C LEU A 122 1.41 -7.98 -8.68
N SER A 123 2.43 -8.32 -9.50
CA SER A 123 2.76 -9.70 -9.85
C SER A 123 4.17 -10.00 -9.37
N ALA A 124 4.33 -10.97 -8.48
CA ALA A 124 5.62 -11.34 -7.94
C ALA A 124 6.19 -12.58 -8.59
N ARG A 125 7.47 -12.51 -8.93
CA ARG A 125 8.25 -13.62 -9.45
C ARG A 125 9.44 -13.90 -8.56
N SER A 126 9.77 -15.17 -8.39
CA SER A 126 11.01 -15.54 -7.73
C SER A 126 12.22 -15.10 -8.56
N HIS A 127 13.33 -14.85 -7.89
CA HIS A 127 14.57 -14.43 -8.52
C HIS A 127 15.71 -15.41 -8.20
N PRO A 128 15.67 -16.63 -8.76
CA PRO A 128 16.62 -17.69 -8.42
C PRO A 128 18.05 -17.35 -8.84
N ASP A 129 18.22 -16.69 -9.99
CA ASP A 129 19.56 -16.44 -10.56
C ASP A 129 20.26 -15.23 -9.97
N LYS A 130 19.55 -14.44 -9.12
CA LYS A 130 20.06 -13.19 -8.54
C LYS A 130 20.72 -12.23 -9.56
N SER A 131 20.38 -12.40 -10.83
CA SER A 131 20.83 -11.50 -11.88
C SER A 131 20.12 -10.15 -11.75
N MET A 132 20.83 -9.05 -11.98
CA MET A 132 20.29 -7.70 -11.73
C MET A 132 19.16 -7.29 -12.69
N ASP A 133 18.97 -7.99 -13.80
CA ASP A 133 18.28 -7.43 -14.97
C ASP A 133 16.96 -8.09 -15.36
N ARG A 134 16.60 -9.28 -14.86
CA ARG A 134 15.37 -9.98 -15.28
C ARG A 134 14.77 -10.85 -14.19
N ALA A 135 13.45 -10.73 -14.03
CA ALA A 135 12.64 -11.67 -13.27
C ALA A 135 12.46 -12.96 -14.10
N THR A 136 13.35 -13.93 -13.97
CA THR A 136 13.36 -15.17 -14.76
C THR A 136 12.62 -16.32 -14.09
N GLY A 137 12.28 -16.17 -12.81
CA GLY A 137 11.62 -17.21 -12.01
C GLY A 137 10.11 -17.32 -12.27
N PRO A 138 9.51 -18.41 -11.75
CA PRO A 138 8.07 -18.60 -11.82
C PRO A 138 7.32 -17.50 -11.06
N GLU A 139 6.11 -17.22 -11.51
CA GLU A 139 5.19 -16.36 -10.81
C GLU A 139 4.72 -17.04 -9.54
N LEU A 140 4.82 -16.32 -8.43
CA LEU A 140 4.46 -16.81 -7.10
C LEU A 140 3.05 -16.38 -6.72
N TRP A 141 2.72 -15.14 -7.01
CA TRP A 141 1.40 -14.58 -6.76
C TRP A 141 1.15 -13.37 -7.66
N ASP A 142 -0.12 -13.13 -7.94
CA ASP A 142 -0.63 -11.95 -8.63
C ASP A 142 -1.80 -11.39 -7.82
N VAL A 143 -1.85 -10.09 -7.66
CA VAL A 143 -2.93 -9.40 -6.96
C VAL A 143 -3.34 -8.19 -7.77
N ARG A 144 -4.57 -8.19 -8.25
CA ARG A 144 -5.22 -7.05 -8.90
C ARG A 144 -6.25 -6.44 -7.96
N VAL A 145 -6.17 -5.15 -7.75
CA VAL A 145 -7.13 -4.38 -6.97
C VAL A 145 -7.65 -3.25 -7.84
N ALA A 146 -8.97 -3.11 -7.92
CA ALA A 146 -9.61 -2.04 -8.68
C ALA A 146 -10.65 -1.32 -7.83
N VAL A 147 -10.82 -0.01 -8.04
CA VAL A 147 -11.83 0.81 -7.40
C VAL A 147 -12.71 1.47 -8.46
N LEU A 148 -14.03 1.38 -8.26
CA LEU A 148 -15.03 1.93 -9.18
C LEU A 148 -15.32 3.41 -8.86
N GLY A 149 -15.49 4.22 -9.89
CA GLY A 149 -16.05 5.58 -9.75
C GLY A 149 -15.12 6.62 -9.14
N VAL A 150 -13.86 6.32 -8.86
CA VAL A 150 -12.86 7.32 -8.47
C VAL A 150 -12.35 7.99 -9.74
N GLY A 151 -13.20 8.87 -10.31
CA GLY A 151 -12.89 9.56 -11.55
C GLY A 151 -11.76 10.56 -11.38
N GLY A 152 -10.67 10.36 -12.09
CA GLY A 152 -9.79 11.43 -12.49
C GLY A 152 -8.41 11.52 -11.85
N GLN A 153 -8.10 10.89 -10.71
CA GLN A 153 -6.77 11.01 -10.13
C GLN A 153 -6.26 9.66 -9.62
N LEU A 154 -5.54 8.95 -10.48
CA LEU A 154 -4.88 7.69 -10.16
C LEU A 154 -4.03 7.79 -8.87
N GLU A 155 -3.29 8.89 -8.69
CA GLU A 155 -2.44 9.12 -7.53
C GLU A 155 -3.21 9.15 -6.21
N GLN A 156 -4.44 9.68 -6.22
CA GLN A 156 -5.29 9.72 -5.02
C GLN A 156 -5.81 8.33 -4.63
N ALA A 157 -5.97 7.44 -5.59
CA ALA A 157 -6.41 6.07 -5.35
C ALA A 157 -5.27 5.15 -4.88
N MET A 158 -4.00 5.50 -5.15
CA MET A 158 -2.86 4.62 -4.87
C MET A 158 -2.72 4.20 -3.42
N PRO A 159 -2.87 5.06 -2.40
CA PRO A 159 -2.79 4.61 -1.00
C PRO A 159 -3.85 3.55 -0.66
N LEU A 160 -5.08 3.69 -1.18
CA LEU A 160 -6.14 2.69 -1.03
C LEU A 160 -5.76 1.39 -1.75
N LEU A 161 -5.45 1.46 -3.04
CA LEU A 161 -5.16 0.30 -3.86
C LEU A 161 -3.95 -0.48 -3.33
N SER A 162 -2.87 0.23 -2.95
CA SER A 162 -1.67 -0.39 -2.39
C SER A 162 -1.91 -1.04 -1.03
N SER A 163 -2.68 -0.39 -0.15
CA SER A 163 -3.00 -0.94 1.18
C SER A 163 -3.86 -2.20 1.07
N VAL A 164 -4.83 -2.22 0.15
CA VAL A 164 -5.66 -3.40 -0.09
C VAL A 164 -4.82 -4.50 -0.73
N ALA A 165 -4.06 -4.22 -1.80
CA ALA A 165 -3.22 -5.21 -2.47
C ALA A 165 -2.26 -5.90 -1.49
N ALA A 166 -1.62 -5.14 -0.59
CA ALA A 166 -0.70 -5.69 0.40
C ALA A 166 -1.36 -6.69 1.38
N ASN A 167 -2.65 -6.57 1.63
CA ASN A 167 -3.35 -7.53 2.49
C ASN A 167 -3.63 -8.88 1.79
N TYR A 168 -3.65 -8.89 0.45
CA TYR A 168 -3.97 -10.07 -0.34
C TYR A 168 -2.72 -10.74 -0.97
N LEU A 169 -1.51 -10.34 -0.57
CA LEU A 169 -0.28 -10.98 -1.02
C LEU A 169 -0.29 -12.48 -0.69
N ALA A 170 0.06 -13.31 -1.66
CA ALA A 170 0.07 -14.77 -1.54
C ALA A 170 -1.28 -15.36 -1.06
N THR A 171 -2.37 -14.70 -1.40
CA THR A 171 -3.73 -15.19 -1.15
C THR A 171 -4.35 -15.63 -2.47
N ASP A 172 -5.17 -16.67 -2.44
CA ASP A 172 -6.00 -17.10 -3.55
C ASP A 172 -7.47 -16.79 -3.22
N THR A 173 -8.04 -15.82 -3.90
CA THR A 173 -9.46 -15.46 -3.73
C THR A 173 -10.38 -16.37 -4.53
N ARG A 174 -9.82 -17.22 -5.42
CA ARG A 174 -10.54 -18.12 -6.34
C ARG A 174 -11.49 -17.42 -7.31
N LEU A 175 -12.15 -16.39 -6.83
CA LEU A 175 -13.06 -15.51 -7.58
C LEU A 175 -12.81 -14.08 -7.14
N GLU A 176 -13.06 -13.16 -8.05
CA GLU A 176 -13.04 -11.75 -7.72
C GLU A 176 -13.96 -11.45 -6.55
N THR A 177 -13.44 -10.79 -5.56
CA THR A 177 -14.14 -10.44 -4.32
C THR A 177 -14.40 -8.95 -4.27
N GLN A 178 -15.64 -8.56 -4.05
CA GLN A 178 -15.99 -7.16 -3.79
C GLN A 178 -15.97 -6.89 -2.29
N MET A 179 -15.34 -5.79 -1.90
CA MET A 179 -15.31 -5.32 -0.52
C MET A 179 -15.57 -3.83 -0.40
N GLU A 180 -16.04 -3.40 0.75
CA GLU A 180 -16.20 -1.99 1.09
C GLU A 180 -15.09 -1.55 2.04
N VAL A 181 -14.34 -0.52 1.66
CA VAL A 181 -13.26 0.04 2.47
C VAL A 181 -13.63 1.46 2.88
N PRO A 182 -13.71 1.76 4.19
CA PRO A 182 -13.96 3.12 4.66
C PRO A 182 -12.85 4.08 4.19
N GLN A 183 -13.25 5.27 3.74
CA GLN A 183 -12.30 6.29 3.27
C GLN A 183 -11.29 6.72 4.35
N ASN A 184 -11.72 6.70 5.61
CA ASN A 184 -10.90 7.01 6.78
C ASN A 184 -10.18 5.80 7.38
N SER A 185 -10.02 4.72 6.62
CA SER A 185 -9.31 3.52 7.09
C SER A 185 -7.88 3.86 7.53
N PRO A 186 -7.45 3.40 8.72
CA PRO A 186 -6.09 3.62 9.22
C PRO A 186 -5.01 3.09 8.27
N MET A 187 -5.29 2.00 7.56
CA MET A 187 -4.35 1.43 6.58
C MET A 187 -4.06 2.39 5.44
N ILE A 188 -5.10 3.07 4.92
CA ILE A 188 -4.94 4.05 3.84
C ILE A 188 -4.13 5.24 4.32
N SER A 189 -4.41 5.75 5.53
CA SER A 189 -3.70 6.87 6.14
C SER A 189 -2.22 6.54 6.37
N ALA A 190 -1.94 5.36 6.92
CA ALA A 190 -0.56 4.91 7.17
C ALA A 190 0.27 4.80 5.88
N VAL A 191 -0.30 4.23 4.81
CA VAL A 191 0.39 4.15 3.51
C VAL A 191 0.62 5.54 2.93
N ARG A 192 -0.38 6.43 3.00
CA ARG A 192 -0.27 7.82 2.51
C ARG A 192 0.84 8.59 3.23
N GLU A 193 0.84 8.57 4.55
CA GLU A 193 1.84 9.28 5.37
C GLU A 193 3.26 8.74 5.14
N SER A 194 3.42 7.42 5.11
CA SER A 194 4.71 6.78 4.84
C SER A 194 5.23 7.11 3.44
N ALA A 195 4.36 7.09 2.43
CA ALA A 195 4.72 7.44 1.06
C ALA A 195 5.15 8.91 0.94
N LEU A 196 4.41 9.85 1.54
CA LEU A 196 4.75 11.27 1.55
C LEU A 196 6.10 11.50 2.21
N LYS A 197 6.34 10.93 3.40
CA LYS A 197 7.62 11.02 4.09
C LYS A 197 8.80 10.51 3.24
N THR A 198 8.58 9.42 2.51
CA THR A 198 9.60 8.87 1.61
C THR A 198 9.89 9.82 0.44
N LEU A 199 8.87 10.41 -0.16
CA LEU A 199 9.02 11.35 -1.26
C LEU A 199 9.73 12.64 -0.80
N GLU A 200 9.38 13.18 0.35
CA GLU A 200 10.02 14.35 0.94
C GLU A 200 11.51 14.09 1.22
N SER A 201 11.84 12.93 1.80
CA SER A 201 13.24 12.57 2.09
C SER A 201 14.06 12.41 0.81
N LYS A 202 13.51 11.80 -0.25
CA LYS A 202 14.14 11.68 -1.56
C LYS A 202 14.35 13.05 -2.21
N ALA A 203 13.37 13.95 -2.13
CA ALA A 203 13.48 15.30 -2.65
C ALA A 203 14.55 16.11 -1.90
N ALA A 204 14.62 16.00 -0.57
CA ALA A 204 15.64 16.64 0.24
C ALA A 204 17.05 16.13 -0.11
N ALA A 205 17.22 14.81 -0.27
CA ALA A 205 18.48 14.21 -0.66
C ALA A 205 18.93 14.65 -2.06
N ALA A 206 18.01 14.70 -3.01
CA ALA A 206 18.30 15.20 -4.37
C ALA A 206 18.72 16.66 -4.36
N LYS A 207 18.08 17.51 -3.55
CA LYS A 207 18.46 18.92 -3.39
C LYS A 207 19.82 19.08 -2.75
N ALA A 208 20.16 18.26 -1.75
CA ALA A 208 21.47 18.28 -1.11
C ALA A 208 22.59 17.83 -2.08
N ALA A 209 22.33 16.83 -2.92
CA ALA A 209 23.28 16.37 -3.93
C ALA A 209 23.50 17.37 -5.06
N ALA A 210 22.53 18.22 -5.36
CA ALA A 210 22.63 19.27 -6.38
C ALA A 210 23.29 20.58 -5.86
N ALA A 211 23.55 20.69 -4.55
CA ALA A 211 24.21 21.87 -3.99
C ALA A 211 25.67 21.92 -4.47
N PRO A 212 26.17 23.09 -4.91
CA PRO A 212 27.57 23.22 -5.31
C PRO A 212 28.48 22.92 -4.11
N PRO A 213 29.65 22.29 -4.35
CA PRO A 213 30.58 22.01 -3.25
C PRO A 213 30.99 23.33 -2.56
N PRO A 214 31.18 23.32 -1.23
CA PRO A 214 31.59 24.51 -0.50
C PRO A 214 32.89 25.02 -1.12
N LEU A 215 32.93 26.34 -1.46
CA LEU A 215 34.13 27.00 -1.95
C LEU A 215 35.29 26.69 -1.02
N ALA A 216 36.36 26.13 -1.58
CA ALA A 216 37.58 25.90 -0.83
C ALA A 216 38.03 27.21 -0.15
N PRO A 217 38.46 27.18 1.11
CA PRO A 217 38.95 28.37 1.76
C PRO A 217 40.11 28.98 0.96
N PRO A 218 40.18 30.30 0.83
CA PRO A 218 41.26 30.95 0.08
C PRO A 218 42.63 30.50 0.63
N PRO A 219 43.61 30.25 -0.22
CA PRO A 219 44.95 29.88 0.23
C PRO A 219 45.48 30.92 1.21
N THR A 220 45.76 30.49 2.44
CA THR A 220 46.37 31.33 3.44
C THR A 220 47.71 31.79 2.88
N ALA A 221 47.84 33.11 2.61
CA ALA A 221 49.09 33.70 2.14
C ALA A 221 50.20 33.37 3.16
N ALA A 222 51.14 32.55 2.76
CA ALA A 222 52.31 32.23 3.54
C ALA A 222 53.07 33.58 3.77
N ALA A 223 53.13 34.03 5.00
CA ALA A 223 53.92 35.17 5.37
C ALA A 223 55.38 34.82 5.14
N THR A 224 55.98 35.40 4.09
CA THR A 224 57.41 35.37 3.83
C THR A 224 58.08 36.22 4.90
N ARG A 225 58.91 35.60 5.71
CA ARG A 225 59.89 36.27 6.58
C ARG A 225 61.22 36.35 5.83
#